data_05c5aac1e1f09e6b4b9219055f7707a3
#
_entry.id   05c5aac1e1f09e6b4b9219055f7707a3
#
_cell.length_a   1.000
_cell.length_b   1.000
_cell.length_c   1.000
_cell.angle_alpha   90.00
_cell.angle_beta   90.00
_cell.angle_gamma   90.00
#
_symmetry.space_group_name_H-M   'P 1'
#
loop_
_entity.id
_entity.type
_entity.pdbx_description
1 polymer ?
#
loop_
_entity_poly.entity_id
_entity_poly.type
_entity_poly.pdbx_seq_one_letter_code
_entity_poly.pdbx_strand_id
1 'polypeptide(L)'
;MRDYLKEKTFIRFPGGECYEILGMIGEGGSGLIYSAGKVVRQGEDYVKENSLRFALKECYPISRQFNFLRMQSGEIVPENESEAAANYLRCVASMQLN
;
A
#
# COMPACT_ATOMS: atom_id res chain seq x y z
N MET A 1 -14.14 7.07 -5.36
CA MET A 1 -13.56 5.71 -5.44
C MET A 1 -12.06 5.76 -5.18
N ARG A 2 -11.55 4.81 -4.40
CA ARG A 2 -10.13 4.75 -4.09
C ARG A 2 -9.35 4.13 -5.26
N ASP A 3 -8.22 4.76 -5.61
CA ASP A 3 -7.32 4.20 -6.61
C ASP A 3 -6.43 3.15 -5.95
N TYR A 4 -6.37 1.96 -6.50
CA TYR A 4 -5.53 0.89 -5.98
C TYR A 4 -4.22 0.79 -6.75
N LEU A 5 -3.22 0.19 -6.11
CA LEU A 5 -1.92 -0.07 -6.73
C LEU A 5 -2.09 -1.10 -7.83
N LYS A 6 -1.44 -0.85 -8.95
CA LYS A 6 -1.51 -1.75 -10.11
C LYS A 6 -0.54 -2.89 -9.96
N GLU A 7 -0.79 -3.98 -10.70
CA GLU A 7 0.15 -5.09 -10.82
C GLU A 7 1.52 -4.58 -11.21
N LYS A 8 2.55 -5.27 -10.75
CA LYS A 8 3.95 -4.95 -10.99
C LYS A 8 4.45 -3.69 -10.28
N THR A 9 3.65 -3.14 -9.37
CA THR A 9 4.13 -2.11 -8.45
C THR A 9 4.99 -2.79 -7.38
N PHE A 10 6.15 -2.21 -7.08
CA PHE A 10 7.05 -2.76 -6.07
C PHE A 10 6.97 -1.94 -4.79
N ILE A 11 6.85 -2.63 -3.66
CA ILE A 11 6.77 -2.00 -2.34
C ILE A 11 7.98 -2.44 -1.54
N ARG A 12 8.75 -1.46 -1.06
CA ARG A 12 9.91 -1.71 -0.21
C ARG A 12 9.59 -1.32 1.22
N PHE A 13 9.85 -2.24 2.13
CA PHE A 13 9.71 -1.98 3.56
C PHE A 13 11.04 -1.46 4.15
N PRO A 14 10.99 -0.79 5.31
CA PRO A 14 12.20 -0.24 5.93
C PRO A 14 13.30 -1.27 6.21
N GLY A 15 12.94 -2.54 6.41
CA GLY A 15 13.90 -3.61 6.62
C GLY A 15 14.60 -4.08 5.35
N GLY A 16 14.26 -3.52 4.20
CA GLY A 16 14.86 -3.89 2.92
C GLY A 16 14.08 -4.92 2.13
N GLU A 17 13.06 -5.51 2.72
CA GLU A 17 12.19 -6.46 2.01
C GLU A 17 11.40 -5.75 0.93
N CYS A 18 11.27 -6.42 -0.23
CA CYS A 18 10.55 -5.86 -1.35
C CYS A 18 9.50 -6.86 -1.84
N TYR A 19 8.33 -6.33 -2.19
CA TYR A 19 7.21 -7.15 -2.67
C TYR A 19 6.66 -6.57 -3.96
N GLU A 20 6.24 -7.46 -4.83
CA GLU A 20 5.57 -7.08 -6.07
C GLU A 20 4.07 -7.24 -5.89
N ILE A 21 3.31 -6.21 -6.22
CA ILE A 21 1.84 -6.26 -6.19
C ILE A 21 1.36 -7.13 -7.34
N LEU A 22 0.57 -8.15 -7.00
CA LEU A 22 0.02 -9.09 -7.99
C LEU A 22 -1.43 -8.78 -8.31
N GLY A 23 -2.13 -8.07 -7.44
CA GLY A 23 -3.50 -7.66 -7.66
C GLY A 23 -4.19 -7.32 -6.35
N MET A 24 -5.29 -6.58 -6.44
CA MET A 24 -6.10 -6.26 -5.27
C MET A 24 -7.05 -7.42 -4.99
N ILE A 25 -7.11 -7.87 -3.74
CA ILE A 25 -7.93 -8.99 -3.34
C ILE A 25 -9.02 -8.63 -2.34
N GLY A 26 -9.01 -7.42 -1.81
CA GLY A 26 -10.06 -7.03 -0.88
C GLY A 26 -9.98 -5.55 -0.54
N GLU A 27 -11.09 -5.03 0.00
CA GLU A 27 -11.12 -3.67 0.47
C GLU A 27 -12.07 -3.54 1.66
N GLY A 28 -11.78 -2.58 2.51
CA GLY A 28 -12.57 -2.29 3.68
C GLY A 28 -12.48 -0.81 4.01
N GLY A 29 -13.09 -0.41 5.12
CA GLY A 29 -13.15 1.00 5.53
C GLY A 29 -11.80 1.61 5.87
N SER A 30 -10.81 0.80 6.27
CA SER A 30 -9.50 1.30 6.67
C SER A 30 -8.44 1.18 5.57
N GLY A 31 -8.69 0.40 4.51
CA GLY A 31 -7.69 0.27 3.49
C GLY A 31 -7.99 -0.77 2.42
N LEU A 32 -6.96 -1.05 1.65
CA LEU A 32 -7.00 -1.99 0.54
C LEU A 32 -6.07 -3.16 0.85
N ILE A 33 -6.44 -4.34 0.39
CA ILE A 33 -5.64 -5.55 0.58
C ILE A 33 -5.21 -6.09 -0.78
N TYR A 34 -3.92 -6.38 -0.89
CA TYR A 34 -3.32 -6.86 -2.12
C TYR A 34 -2.71 -8.23 -1.92
N SER A 35 -2.77 -9.05 -2.97
CA SER A 35 -1.90 -10.21 -3.08
C SER A 35 -0.54 -9.74 -3.56
N ALA A 36 0.53 -10.25 -2.96
CA ALA A 36 1.89 -9.85 -3.28
C ALA A 36 2.85 -11.03 -3.24
N GLY A 37 3.90 -10.95 -4.04
CA GLY A 37 4.98 -11.91 -4.03
C GLY A 37 6.26 -11.24 -3.56
N LYS A 38 7.05 -11.92 -2.76
CA LYS A 38 8.34 -11.41 -2.32
C LYS A 38 9.34 -11.48 -3.46
N VAL A 39 10.08 -10.40 -3.66
CA VAL A 39 11.10 -10.31 -4.72
C VAL A 39 12.45 -9.92 -4.11
N VAL A 40 13.50 -10.35 -4.77
CA VAL A 40 14.87 -9.96 -4.42
C VAL A 40 15.51 -9.32 -5.64
N ARG A 41 16.40 -8.36 -5.39
CA ARG A 41 17.10 -7.69 -6.46
C ARG A 41 18.28 -8.53 -6.92
N GLN A 42 18.36 -8.76 -8.23
CA GLN A 42 19.51 -9.40 -8.87
C GLN A 42 20.01 -8.45 -9.95
N GLY A 43 21.13 -7.78 -9.67
CA GLY A 43 21.62 -6.74 -10.56
C GLY A 43 20.64 -5.59 -10.63
N GLU A 44 20.10 -5.30 -11.81
CA GLU A 44 19.11 -4.25 -12.03
C GLU A 44 17.68 -4.79 -12.03
N ASP A 45 17.51 -6.12 -11.98
CA ASP A 45 16.21 -6.75 -12.06
C ASP A 45 15.73 -7.27 -10.72
N TYR A 46 14.41 -7.42 -10.59
CA TYR A 46 13.79 -8.08 -9.45
C TYR A 46 13.31 -9.45 -9.88
N VAL A 47 13.60 -10.46 -9.07
CA VAL A 47 13.16 -11.82 -9.32
C VAL A 47 12.39 -12.35 -8.13
N LYS A 48 11.42 -13.20 -8.38
CA LYS A 48 10.63 -13.81 -7.31
C LYS A 48 11.50 -14.71 -6.47
N GLU A 49 11.44 -14.52 -5.15
CA GLU A 49 12.22 -15.32 -4.23
C GLU A 49 11.66 -16.73 -4.10
N ASN A 50 10.33 -16.84 -4.09
CA ASN A 50 9.64 -18.12 -3.96
C ASN A 50 8.22 -18.01 -4.50
N SER A 51 7.45 -19.11 -4.40
CA SER A 51 6.06 -19.15 -4.87
C SER A 51 5.04 -18.73 -3.81
N LEU A 52 5.48 -18.33 -2.62
CA LEU A 52 4.57 -17.93 -1.56
C LEU A 52 3.89 -16.61 -1.90
N ARG A 53 2.64 -16.50 -1.47
CA ARG A 53 1.88 -15.28 -1.58
C ARG A 53 1.70 -14.65 -0.20
N PHE A 54 1.68 -13.34 -0.21
CA PHE A 54 1.50 -12.54 1.00
C PHE A 54 0.33 -11.61 0.80
N ALA A 55 -0.35 -11.25 1.88
CA ALA A 55 -1.35 -10.21 1.86
C ALA A 55 -0.72 -8.93 2.40
N LEU A 56 -0.78 -7.87 1.60
CA LEU A 56 -0.34 -6.54 2.01
C LEU A 56 -1.55 -5.67 2.22
N LYS A 57 -1.64 -5.04 3.38
CA LYS A 57 -2.69 -4.08 3.65
C LYS A 57 -2.13 -2.67 3.53
N GLU A 58 -2.75 -1.88 2.67
CA GLU A 58 -2.42 -0.46 2.52
C GLU A 58 -3.47 0.37 3.25
N CYS A 59 -3.03 1.28 4.10
CA CYS A 59 -3.92 2.22 4.74
C CYS A 59 -4.40 3.24 3.71
N TYR A 60 -5.68 3.15 3.37
CA TYR A 60 -6.33 4.11 2.48
C TYR A 60 -7.77 4.23 2.97
N PRO A 61 -8.00 5.01 4.04
CA PRO A 61 -9.27 4.98 4.73
C PRO A 61 -10.39 5.69 3.98
N ILE A 62 -11.60 5.21 4.22
CA ILE A 62 -12.83 5.91 3.89
C ILE A 62 -13.28 6.60 5.16
N SER A 63 -13.48 7.91 5.11
CA SER A 63 -13.91 8.70 6.24
C SER A 63 -15.02 9.65 5.82
N ARG A 64 -15.97 9.90 6.72
CA ARG A 64 -17.01 10.91 6.48
C ARG A 64 -16.49 12.33 6.65
N GLN A 65 -15.41 12.47 7.43
CA GLN A 65 -14.82 13.76 7.74
C GLN A 65 -13.72 14.19 6.78
N PHE A 66 -12.96 13.23 6.28
CA PHE A 66 -11.76 13.51 5.49
C PHE A 66 -11.77 12.73 4.20
N ASN A 67 -11.28 13.34 3.15
CA ASN A 67 -11.00 12.66 1.89
C ASN A 67 -9.51 12.46 1.75
N PHE A 68 -9.13 11.29 1.27
CA PHE A 68 -7.74 10.94 1.01
C PHE A 68 -7.58 10.59 -0.46
N LEU A 69 -6.40 10.86 -0.99
CA LEU A 69 -6.11 10.55 -2.39
C LEU A 69 -4.69 10.01 -2.53
N ARG A 70 -4.48 9.35 -3.65
CA ARG A 70 -3.17 8.80 -4.00
C ARG A 70 -2.43 9.79 -4.88
N MET A 71 -1.19 10.09 -4.49
CA MET A 71 -0.29 10.89 -5.31
C MET A 71 0.33 10.04 -6.41
N GLN A 72 0.92 10.65 -7.40
CA GLN A 72 1.65 9.93 -8.44
C GLN A 72 2.79 9.07 -7.87
N SER A 73 3.34 9.49 -6.76
CA SER A 73 4.37 8.72 -6.05
C SER A 73 3.84 7.42 -5.44
N GLY A 74 2.52 7.26 -5.36
CA GLY A 74 1.88 6.14 -4.69
C GLY A 74 1.47 6.43 -3.26
N GLU A 75 1.91 7.54 -2.70
CA GLU A 75 1.62 7.92 -1.32
C GLU A 75 0.15 8.34 -1.16
N ILE A 76 -0.44 7.96 -0.03
CA ILE A 76 -1.79 8.38 0.33
C ILE A 76 -1.68 9.63 1.21
N VAL A 77 -2.38 10.69 0.82
CA VAL A 77 -2.36 11.95 1.54
C VAL A 77 -3.79 12.50 1.69
N PRO A 78 -4.03 13.35 2.69
CA PRO A 78 -5.31 14.05 2.78
C PRO A 78 -5.51 14.98 1.58
N GLU A 79 -6.72 15.00 1.04
CA GLU A 79 -7.05 15.90 -0.07
C GLU A 79 -6.91 17.37 0.35
N ASN A 80 -7.36 17.68 1.56
CA ASN A 80 -7.19 19.00 2.16
C ASN A 80 -6.26 18.88 3.35
N GLU A 81 -5.17 19.64 3.34
CA GLU A 81 -4.23 19.62 4.45
C GLU A 81 -4.90 20.10 5.74
N SER A 82 -4.84 19.25 6.75
CA SER A 82 -5.24 19.59 8.10
C SER A 82 -4.49 18.69 9.07
N GLU A 83 -4.21 19.22 10.25
CA GLU A 83 -3.56 18.42 11.28
C GLU A 83 -4.42 17.25 11.70
N ALA A 84 -5.73 17.45 11.78
CA ALA A 84 -6.66 16.39 12.16
C ALA A 84 -6.68 15.26 11.13
N ALA A 85 -6.69 15.58 9.83
CA ALA A 85 -6.67 14.57 8.79
C ALA A 85 -5.35 13.80 8.78
N ALA A 86 -4.23 14.49 8.96
CA ALA A 86 -2.92 13.85 9.03
C ALA A 86 -2.83 12.91 10.24
N ASN A 87 -3.35 13.33 11.38
CA ASN A 87 -3.38 12.51 12.58
C ASN A 87 -4.27 11.28 12.39
N TYR A 88 -5.43 11.45 11.76
CA TYR A 88 -6.31 10.32 11.46
C TYR A 88 -5.58 9.29 10.60
N LEU A 89 -4.92 9.73 9.56
CA LEU A 89 -4.19 8.84 8.66
C LEU A 89 -3.06 8.10 9.40
N ARG A 90 -2.32 8.77 10.26
CA ARG A 90 -1.27 8.15 11.07
C ARG A 90 -1.80 7.11 12.03
N CYS A 91 -2.97 7.35 12.62
CA CYS A 91 -3.55 6.43 13.60
C CYS A 91 -4.05 5.13 12.99
N VAL A 92 -4.53 5.16 11.75
CA VAL A 92 -5.01 3.94 11.08
C VAL A 92 -3.95 3.27 10.23
N ALA A 93 -2.82 3.88 10.17
CA ALA A 93 -1.65 3.48 9.73
C ALA A 93 -0.88 3.02 8.75
N SER A 94 -0.46 2.50 8.04
CA SER A 94 0.62 2.24 7.07
C SER A 94 0.39 0.91 6.33
N MET A 95 1.27 0.60 5.39
CA MET A 95 1.27 -0.68 4.70
C MET A 95 1.64 -1.78 5.70
N GLN A 96 0.85 -2.84 5.79
CA GLN A 96 1.09 -3.95 6.71
C GLN A 96 1.16 -5.27 5.93
N LEU A 97 2.09 -6.10 6.34
CA LEU A 97 2.25 -7.46 5.82
C LEU A 97 1.50 -8.43 6.73
N ASN A 98 0.56 -9.16 6.16
CA ASN A 98 -0.20 -10.17 6.89
C ASN A 98 0.20 -11.58 6.45
#